data_3cab4c732ac1ac9936394b774df02e9e
#
_entry.id   3cab4c732ac1ac9936394b774df02e9e
#
_cell.length_a   1.000
_cell.length_b   1.000
_cell.length_c   1.000
_cell.angle_alpha   90.00
_cell.angle_beta   90.00
_cell.angle_gamma   90.00
#
_symmetry.space_group_name_H-M   'P 1'
#
loop_
_entity.id
_entity.type
_entity.pdbx_description
1 polymer ?
#
loop_
_entity_poly.entity_id
_entity_poly.type
_entity_poly.pdbx_seq_one_letter_code
_entity_poly.pdbx_strand_id
1 'polypeptide(L)'
;MKKLIIGLLLLSQLLLSISSVSAQQATRLGPWEVHYNAFNSTLLRAEMAQQYRLERSSTLATLNITVLAADLPGKPAQQVTLSGYSMNPLSQQQRLEFNQVIEGEAVYYLAQVRFTNLETLRFFITIDDGKQQQTLKFHKEFWAN
;
A
#
# COMPACT_ATOMS: atom_id res chain seq x y z
N MET A 1 33.54 -31.39 -33.37
CA MET A 1 33.39 -30.96 -31.99
C MET A 1 33.04 -29.47 -31.78
N LYS A 2 32.65 -28.74 -32.81
CA LYS A 2 32.29 -27.31 -32.69
C LYS A 2 30.80 -27.02 -32.79
N LYS A 3 29.94 -28.04 -32.74
CA LYS A 3 28.47 -27.89 -32.90
C LYS A 3 27.67 -28.02 -31.61
N LEU A 4 28.32 -28.18 -30.46
CA LEU A 4 27.63 -28.37 -29.16
C LEU A 4 27.59 -27.13 -28.28
N ILE A 5 28.17 -26.00 -28.72
CA ILE A 5 28.26 -24.77 -27.91
C ILE A 5 27.16 -23.73 -28.26
N ILE A 6 26.44 -23.92 -29.37
CA ILE A 6 25.42 -22.98 -29.84
C ILE A 6 24.02 -23.26 -29.23
N GLY A 7 23.85 -24.45 -28.64
CA GLY A 7 22.54 -24.84 -28.04
C GLY A 7 22.28 -24.34 -26.63
N LEU A 8 23.27 -23.76 -25.94
CA LEU A 8 23.16 -23.41 -24.53
C LEU A 8 22.92 -21.92 -24.26
N LEU A 9 22.89 -21.10 -25.30
CA LEU A 9 22.74 -19.64 -25.19
C LEU A 9 21.29 -19.13 -25.46
N LEU A 10 20.36 -20.03 -25.79
CA LEU A 10 18.99 -19.69 -26.14
C LEU A 10 17.98 -20.01 -25.04
N LEU A 11 18.42 -20.50 -23.87
CA LEU A 11 17.51 -20.88 -22.77
C LEU A 11 17.53 -19.93 -21.57
N SER A 12 18.23 -18.81 -21.67
CA SER A 12 18.35 -17.87 -20.56
C SER A 12 17.52 -16.59 -20.69
N GLN A 13 16.64 -16.50 -21.69
CA GLN A 13 15.83 -15.28 -21.91
C GLN A 13 14.34 -15.42 -21.55
N LEU A 14 13.95 -16.45 -20.81
CA LEU A 14 12.52 -16.69 -20.54
C LEU A 14 12.12 -16.51 -19.08
N LEU A 15 12.80 -15.66 -18.32
CA LEU A 15 12.45 -15.43 -16.92
C LEU A 15 12.44 -13.95 -16.52
N LEU A 16 11.87 -13.09 -17.35
CA LEU A 16 11.54 -11.72 -16.93
C LEU A 16 10.11 -11.39 -17.27
N SER A 17 9.20 -12.26 -16.88
CA SER A 17 7.82 -11.83 -16.66
C SER A 17 7.81 -11.09 -15.33
N ILE A 18 8.23 -9.83 -15.34
CA ILE A 18 8.01 -8.94 -14.21
C ILE A 18 6.50 -8.69 -14.19
N SER A 19 5.80 -9.53 -13.44
CA SER A 19 4.45 -9.19 -13.00
C SER A 19 4.58 -7.87 -12.27
N SER A 20 3.91 -6.84 -12.78
CA SER A 20 3.78 -5.56 -12.08
C SER A 20 2.95 -5.79 -10.83
N VAL A 21 3.54 -6.41 -9.82
CA VAL A 21 3.00 -6.38 -8.48
C VAL A 21 3.02 -4.91 -8.10
N SER A 22 1.86 -4.36 -7.78
CA SER A 22 1.74 -3.02 -7.22
C SER A 22 2.78 -2.87 -6.11
N ALA A 23 3.88 -2.17 -6.41
CA ALA A 23 5.02 -2.13 -5.51
C ALA A 23 4.63 -1.37 -4.24
N GLN A 24 4.67 -2.06 -3.11
CA GLN A 24 4.58 -1.42 -1.80
C GLN A 24 5.72 -0.41 -1.69
N GLN A 25 5.38 0.83 -1.36
CA GLN A 25 6.35 1.89 -1.17
C GLN A 25 6.74 2.00 0.31
N ALA A 26 7.96 2.42 0.57
CA ALA A 26 8.45 2.64 1.92
C ALA A 26 9.15 4.00 2.02
N THR A 27 8.97 4.67 3.14
CA THR A 27 9.65 5.93 3.44
C THR A 27 10.03 6.00 4.93
N ARG A 28 11.09 6.74 5.23
CA ARG A 28 11.49 7.02 6.61
C ARG A 28 10.81 8.28 7.11
N LEU A 29 10.09 8.19 8.23
CA LEU A 29 9.47 9.32 8.93
C LEU A 29 9.85 9.27 10.40
N GLY A 30 10.79 10.12 10.82
CA GLY A 30 11.30 10.10 12.19
C GLY A 30 11.87 8.73 12.57
N PRO A 31 11.40 8.10 13.66
CA PRO A 31 11.89 6.79 14.09
C PRO A 31 11.25 5.63 13.33
N TRP A 32 10.36 5.90 12.36
CA TRP A 32 9.58 4.87 11.70
C TRP A 32 9.99 4.66 10.24
N GLU A 33 9.93 3.42 9.84
CA GLU A 33 9.86 3.02 8.44
C GLU A 33 8.40 2.74 8.12
N VAL A 34 7.82 3.56 7.25
CA VAL A 34 6.40 3.49 6.91
C VAL A 34 6.25 2.86 5.54
N HIS A 35 5.59 1.71 5.49
CA HIS A 35 5.21 1.05 4.26
C HIS A 35 3.78 1.41 3.93
N TYR A 36 3.52 1.77 2.70
CA TYR A 36 2.18 2.17 2.26
C TYR A 36 1.90 1.68 0.86
N ASN A 37 0.66 1.36 0.63
CA ASN A 37 0.14 0.97 -0.67
C ASN A 37 -1.31 1.43 -0.80
N ALA A 38 -1.68 1.86 -2.00
CA ALA A 38 -3.06 2.17 -2.34
C ALA A 38 -3.37 1.51 -3.68
N PHE A 39 -4.48 0.80 -3.72
CA PHE A 39 -4.84 0.00 -4.89
C PHE A 39 -6.36 -0.08 -5.04
N ASN A 40 -6.81 -0.41 -6.25
CA ASN A 40 -8.23 -0.61 -6.50
C ASN A 40 -8.75 -1.79 -5.67
N SER A 41 -9.87 -1.61 -4.99
CA SER A 41 -10.43 -2.64 -4.10
C SER A 41 -10.86 -3.92 -4.84
N THR A 42 -11.00 -3.87 -6.16
CA THR A 42 -11.26 -5.06 -6.98
C THR A 42 -10.08 -6.04 -6.97
N LEU A 43 -8.88 -5.60 -6.58
CA LEU A 43 -7.70 -6.45 -6.42
C LEU A 43 -7.72 -7.26 -5.12
N LEU A 44 -8.60 -6.92 -4.18
CA LEU A 44 -8.78 -7.71 -2.96
C LEU A 44 -9.40 -9.06 -3.31
N ARG A 45 -8.88 -10.11 -2.69
CA ARG A 45 -9.53 -11.43 -2.75
C ARG A 45 -10.85 -11.38 -1.95
N ALA A 46 -11.87 -12.05 -2.44
CA ALA A 46 -13.20 -12.02 -1.81
C ALA A 46 -13.17 -12.45 -0.34
N GLU A 47 -12.38 -13.47 -0.01
CA GLU A 47 -12.23 -13.98 1.36
C GLU A 47 -11.58 -12.94 2.27
N MET A 48 -10.56 -12.23 1.79
CA MET A 48 -9.88 -11.18 2.53
C MET A 48 -10.79 -9.98 2.75
N ALA A 49 -11.52 -9.56 1.73
CA ALA A 49 -12.49 -8.47 1.83
C ALA A 49 -13.56 -8.79 2.89
N GLN A 50 -14.07 -10.02 2.90
CA GLN A 50 -15.04 -10.46 3.90
C GLN A 50 -14.44 -10.49 5.30
N GLN A 51 -13.24 -11.04 5.46
CA GLN A 51 -12.55 -11.18 6.74
C GLN A 51 -12.31 -9.83 7.41
N TYR A 52 -11.88 -8.83 6.63
CA TYR A 52 -11.54 -7.49 7.13
C TYR A 52 -12.67 -6.47 6.94
N ARG A 53 -13.84 -6.91 6.51
CA ARG A 53 -15.01 -6.06 6.28
C ARG A 53 -14.72 -4.92 5.30
N LEU A 54 -14.03 -5.24 4.23
CA LEU A 54 -13.72 -4.33 3.14
C LEU A 54 -14.68 -4.55 1.97
N GLU A 55 -15.05 -3.47 1.33
CA GLU A 55 -15.88 -3.51 0.13
C GLU A 55 -15.00 -3.68 -1.11
N ARG A 56 -15.49 -4.41 -2.10
CA ARG A 56 -14.89 -4.50 -3.44
C ARG A 56 -15.76 -3.75 -4.43
N SER A 57 -15.19 -2.71 -5.02
CA SER A 57 -15.89 -1.90 -6.02
C SER A 57 -14.90 -1.30 -7.01
N SER A 58 -15.33 -1.13 -8.27
CA SER A 58 -14.51 -0.54 -9.34
C SER A 58 -14.17 0.92 -9.11
N THR A 59 -14.83 1.60 -8.17
CA THR A 59 -14.61 3.02 -7.85
C THR A 59 -14.20 3.25 -6.40
N LEU A 60 -13.68 2.20 -5.75
CA LEU A 60 -13.24 2.25 -4.36
C LEU A 60 -11.80 1.77 -4.27
N ALA A 61 -10.93 2.59 -3.70
CA ALA A 61 -9.54 2.24 -3.41
C ALA A 61 -9.40 1.76 -1.96
N THR A 62 -8.45 0.84 -1.75
CA THR A 62 -8.03 0.39 -0.43
C THR A 62 -6.61 0.87 -0.16
N LEU A 63 -6.39 1.45 1.02
CA LEU A 63 -5.09 1.81 1.53
C LEU A 63 -4.66 0.78 2.56
N ASN A 64 -3.38 0.38 2.51
CA ASN A 64 -2.74 -0.46 3.51
C ASN A 64 -1.47 0.24 3.98
N ILE A 65 -1.38 0.50 5.29
CA ILE A 65 -0.24 1.17 5.90
C ILE A 65 0.31 0.28 7.02
N THR A 66 1.64 0.16 7.07
CA THR A 66 2.37 -0.52 8.12
C THR A 66 3.44 0.41 8.66
N VAL A 67 3.55 0.52 9.98
CA VAL A 67 4.51 1.38 10.66
C VAL A 67 5.47 0.49 11.45
N LEU A 68 6.74 0.54 11.10
CA LEU A 68 7.79 -0.27 11.74
C LEU A 68 8.76 0.63 12.51
N ALA A 69 9.32 0.12 13.61
CA ALA A 69 10.41 0.79 14.32
C ALA A 69 11.70 0.64 13.51
N ALA A 70 12.13 1.70 12.82
CA ALA A 70 13.22 1.63 11.85
C ALA A 70 14.58 1.23 12.45
N ASP A 71 14.85 1.63 13.70
CA ASP A 71 16.15 1.48 14.34
C ASP A 71 16.23 0.31 15.33
N LEU A 72 15.14 -0.42 15.54
CA LEU A 72 15.12 -1.60 16.40
C LEU A 72 15.42 -2.87 15.60
N PRO A 73 16.10 -3.86 16.22
CA PRO A 73 16.34 -5.14 15.57
C PRO A 73 15.04 -5.80 15.12
N GLY A 74 15.03 -6.31 13.86
CA GLY A 74 13.84 -6.95 13.29
C GLY A 74 12.74 -5.98 12.87
N LYS A 75 12.94 -4.68 13.05
CA LYS A 75 11.97 -3.62 12.72
C LYS A 75 10.54 -4.00 13.13
N PRO A 76 10.26 -4.14 14.44
CA PRO A 76 8.95 -4.58 14.90
C PRO A 76 7.85 -3.59 14.51
N ALA A 77 6.68 -4.14 14.20
CA ALA A 77 5.51 -3.34 13.89
C ALA A 77 5.08 -2.52 15.11
N GLN A 78 4.64 -1.29 14.86
CA GLN A 78 4.22 -0.35 15.88
C GLN A 78 2.70 -0.18 15.84
N GLN A 79 2.10 -0.13 17.01
CA GLN A 79 0.71 0.28 17.16
C GLN A 79 0.66 1.79 17.37
N VAL A 80 0.00 2.48 16.46
CA VAL A 80 -0.08 3.94 16.42
C VAL A 80 -1.52 4.36 16.10
N THR A 81 -1.80 5.64 16.25
CA THR A 81 -3.06 6.22 15.77
C THR A 81 -2.83 6.84 14.41
N LEU A 82 -3.63 6.45 13.43
CA LEU A 82 -3.64 7.04 12.10
C LEU A 82 -4.91 7.85 11.90
N SER A 83 -4.75 9.04 11.37
CA SER A 83 -5.85 9.91 10.94
C SER A 83 -5.45 10.63 9.67
N GLY A 84 -6.42 11.05 8.88
CA GLY A 84 -6.09 11.79 7.67
C GLY A 84 -7.23 11.88 6.69
N TYR A 85 -6.88 12.33 5.50
CA TYR A 85 -7.84 12.55 4.42
C TYR A 85 -7.17 12.37 3.07
N SER A 86 -8.00 12.11 2.07
CA SER A 86 -7.61 12.23 0.66
C SER A 86 -8.16 13.52 0.09
N MET A 87 -7.53 14.03 -0.96
CA MET A 87 -7.94 15.22 -1.69
C MET A 87 -7.86 14.98 -3.18
N ASN A 88 -8.92 15.29 -3.92
CA ASN A 88 -8.95 15.22 -5.37
C ASN A 88 -8.45 16.54 -6.01
N PRO A 89 -8.31 16.61 -7.36
CA PRO A 89 -7.85 17.84 -8.02
C PRO A 89 -8.75 19.06 -7.82
N LEU A 90 -10.02 18.85 -7.46
CA LEU A 90 -10.96 19.93 -7.14
C LEU A 90 -10.90 20.34 -5.67
N SER A 91 -9.90 19.85 -4.93
CA SER A 91 -9.72 20.09 -3.49
C SER A 91 -10.87 19.57 -2.61
N GLN A 92 -11.64 18.61 -3.11
CA GLN A 92 -12.64 17.91 -2.31
C GLN A 92 -11.93 16.87 -1.45
N GLN A 93 -12.29 16.83 -0.17
CA GLN A 93 -11.66 15.97 0.82
C GLN A 93 -12.58 14.83 1.22
N GLN A 94 -11.99 13.65 1.45
CA GLN A 94 -12.63 12.52 2.08
C GLN A 94 -11.81 12.13 3.31
N ARG A 95 -12.47 12.05 4.45
CA ARG A 95 -11.85 11.57 5.68
C ARG A 95 -11.51 10.09 5.54
N LEU A 96 -10.33 9.70 6.02
CA LEU A 96 -9.89 8.32 6.06
C LEU A 96 -10.23 7.72 7.43
N GLU A 97 -10.94 6.60 7.43
CA GLU A 97 -11.25 5.82 8.62
C GLU A 97 -10.38 4.56 8.60
N PHE A 98 -9.39 4.50 9.49
CA PHE A 98 -8.46 3.38 9.55
C PHE A 98 -8.94 2.31 10.51
N ASN A 99 -8.92 1.06 10.05
CA ASN A 99 -9.12 -0.13 10.87
C ASN A 99 -7.78 -0.82 11.09
N GLN A 100 -7.45 -1.09 12.35
CA GLN A 100 -6.27 -1.84 12.71
C GLN A 100 -6.55 -3.34 12.60
N VAL A 101 -5.64 -4.06 11.94
CA VAL A 101 -5.67 -5.51 11.80
C VAL A 101 -4.34 -6.05 12.35
N ILE A 102 -4.42 -6.95 13.32
CA ILE A 102 -3.25 -7.61 13.90
C ILE A 102 -3.26 -9.07 13.47
N GLU A 103 -2.19 -9.49 12.80
CA GLU A 103 -1.96 -10.88 12.39
C GLU A 103 -0.58 -11.32 12.86
N GLY A 104 -0.52 -12.10 13.94
CA GLY A 104 0.76 -12.47 14.56
C GLY A 104 1.50 -11.21 15.01
N GLU A 105 2.72 -11.00 14.51
CA GLU A 105 3.53 -9.82 14.80
C GLU A 105 3.26 -8.64 13.85
N ALA A 106 2.50 -8.85 12.80
CA ALA A 106 2.17 -7.82 11.82
C ALA A 106 0.98 -6.97 12.29
N VAL A 107 1.08 -5.66 12.02
CA VAL A 107 0.00 -4.69 12.28
C VAL A 107 -0.28 -3.93 11.00
N TYR A 108 -1.50 -4.03 10.50
CA TYR A 108 -1.95 -3.34 9.29
C TYR A 108 -2.99 -2.30 9.65
N TYR A 109 -2.93 -1.16 8.96
CA TYR A 109 -3.97 -0.13 9.00
C TYR A 109 -4.63 -0.03 7.65
N LEU A 110 -5.92 -0.34 7.58
CA LEU A 110 -6.68 -0.41 6.35
C LEU A 110 -7.73 0.69 6.32
N ALA A 111 -7.81 1.39 5.21
CA ALA A 111 -8.85 2.40 4.95
C ALA A 111 -9.30 2.30 3.50
N GLN A 112 -10.51 2.77 3.23
CA GLN A 112 -11.05 2.80 1.87
C GLN A 112 -11.51 4.22 1.52
N VAL A 113 -11.37 4.57 0.25
CA VAL A 113 -11.72 5.89 -0.27
C VAL A 113 -12.31 5.76 -1.67
N ARG A 114 -13.34 6.54 -1.95
CA ARG A 114 -13.95 6.58 -3.28
C ARG A 114 -13.15 7.43 -4.23
N PHE A 115 -13.17 7.05 -5.50
CA PHE A 115 -12.55 7.82 -6.57
C PHE A 115 -13.42 7.78 -7.83
N THR A 116 -13.19 8.74 -8.72
CA THR A 116 -13.73 8.77 -10.07
C THR A 116 -12.68 8.22 -11.03
N ASN A 117 -13.11 7.65 -12.16
CA ASN A 117 -12.18 7.12 -13.16
C ASN A 117 -11.14 8.17 -13.59
N LEU A 118 -9.86 7.77 -13.64
CA LEU A 118 -8.70 8.61 -13.97
C LEU A 118 -8.48 9.77 -12.98
N GLU A 119 -8.93 9.62 -11.75
CA GLU A 119 -8.75 10.64 -10.72
C GLU A 119 -7.44 10.41 -9.95
N THR A 120 -6.65 11.47 -9.77
CA THR A 120 -5.49 11.47 -8.89
C THR A 120 -5.91 11.93 -7.50
N LEU A 121 -5.72 11.06 -6.50
CA LEU A 121 -5.92 11.40 -5.11
C LEU A 121 -4.59 11.67 -4.43
N ARG A 122 -4.54 12.75 -3.65
CA ARG A 122 -3.45 13.05 -2.73
C ARG A 122 -3.86 12.62 -1.33
N PHE A 123 -2.95 11.99 -0.61
CA PHE A 123 -3.19 11.47 0.73
C PHE A 123 -2.34 12.23 1.74
N PHE A 124 -2.97 12.60 2.86
CA PHE A 124 -2.34 13.29 3.98
C PHE A 124 -2.71 12.52 5.25
N ILE A 125 -1.74 11.80 5.80
CA ILE A 125 -1.97 10.87 6.89
C ILE A 125 -1.06 11.21 8.05
N THR A 126 -1.63 11.49 9.20
CA THR A 126 -0.90 11.74 10.44
C THR A 126 -0.74 10.44 11.21
N ILE A 127 0.50 10.14 11.56
CA ILE A 127 0.89 8.99 12.38
C ILE A 127 1.27 9.52 13.75
N ASP A 128 0.62 9.04 14.80
CA ASP A 128 0.76 9.54 16.17
C ASP A 128 0.93 8.37 17.14
N ASP A 129 2.03 8.35 17.91
CA ASP A 129 2.27 7.36 18.95
C ASP A 129 2.01 7.87 20.37
N GLY A 130 1.46 9.09 20.48
CA GLY A 130 1.23 9.78 21.76
C GLY A 130 2.43 10.57 22.26
N LYS A 131 3.60 10.43 21.65
CA LYS A 131 4.84 11.16 21.98
C LYS A 131 5.27 12.08 20.85
N GLN A 132 5.06 11.65 19.61
CA GLN A 132 5.40 12.41 18.41
C GLN A 132 4.42 12.12 17.30
N GLN A 133 4.40 13.01 16.34
CA GLN A 133 3.60 12.90 15.12
C GLN A 133 4.49 13.04 13.90
N GLN A 134 4.15 12.29 12.86
CA GLN A 134 4.72 12.40 11.52
C GLN A 134 3.60 12.43 10.51
N THR A 135 3.83 13.08 9.37
CA THR A 135 2.85 13.14 8.29
C THR A 135 3.37 12.40 7.08
N LEU A 136 2.61 11.38 6.65
CA LEU A 136 2.82 10.68 5.39
C LEU A 136 2.03 11.40 4.30
N LYS A 137 2.70 11.75 3.19
CA LYS A 137 2.09 12.37 2.03
C LYS A 137 2.48 11.58 0.79
N PHE A 138 1.49 11.22 -0.01
CA PHE A 138 1.70 10.61 -1.32
C PHE A 138 0.49 10.84 -2.20
N HIS A 139 0.60 10.50 -3.47
CA HIS A 139 -0.50 10.58 -4.42
C HIS A 139 -0.53 9.35 -5.31
N LYS A 140 -1.69 9.06 -5.86
CA LYS A 140 -1.88 8.00 -6.84
C LYS A 140 -3.06 8.29 -7.74
N GLU A 141 -2.91 7.97 -9.03
CA GLU A 141 -4.01 7.96 -9.99
C GLU A 141 -4.71 6.61 -9.96
N PHE A 142 -6.04 6.64 -9.99
CA PHE A 142 -6.89 5.44 -9.98
C PHE A 142 -7.75 5.37 -11.25
N TRP A 143 -7.92 4.15 -11.72
CA TRP A 143 -8.80 3.82 -12.85
C TRP A 143 -9.92 2.92 -12.38
N ALA A 144 -11.15 3.21 -12.83
CA ALA A 144 -12.27 2.29 -12.64
C ALA A 144 -12.11 1.07 -13.57
N ASN A 145 -12.25 -0.14 -13.03
CA ASN A 145 -12.12 -1.41 -13.75
C ASN A 145 -13.49 -2.05 -13.96
#